data_2b7fdd7a16abf4323935a5db6651876b
#
_entry.id   2b7fdd7a16abf4323935a5db6651876b
#
_cell.length_a   1.000
_cell.length_b   1.000
_cell.length_c   1.000
_cell.angle_alpha   90.00
_cell.angle_beta   90.00
_cell.angle_gamma   90.00
#
_symmetry.space_group_name_H-M   'P 1'
#
loop_
_entity.id
_entity.type
_entity.pdbx_description
1 polymer ?
#
loop_
_entity_poly.entity_id
_entity_poly.type
_entity_poly.pdbx_seq_one_letter_code
_entity_poly.pdbx_strand_id
1 'polypeptide(L)'
;MHLVHPNELPKEDWEGFPFKTLLDPDVGGQLGVYLLTIKESNPHLHEDLDQIYIVVSGHGQMEIDGQRKEIGPGCLVHIPHGKTHSLAPTGTGSVTVYSIEYRSP
;
A
#
# COMPACT_ATOMS: atom_id res chain seq x y z
N MET A 1 17.27 16.32 6.18
CA MET A 1 16.97 14.87 6.23
C MET A 1 15.55 14.67 6.75
N HIS A 2 14.76 13.86 6.07
CA HIS A 2 13.44 13.44 6.56
C HIS A 2 13.58 12.05 7.20
N LEU A 3 13.38 11.96 8.51
CA LEU A 3 13.51 10.72 9.25
C LEU A 3 12.33 10.58 10.20
N VAL A 4 11.55 9.52 10.01
CA VAL A 4 10.38 9.24 10.84
C VAL A 4 10.33 7.76 11.20
N HIS A 5 9.68 7.45 12.32
CA HIS A 5 9.34 6.10 12.71
C HIS A 5 7.80 5.98 12.78
N PRO A 6 7.20 4.89 12.28
CA PRO A 6 5.74 4.76 12.29
C PRO A 6 5.09 4.93 13.66
N ASN A 7 5.78 4.54 14.73
CA ASN A 7 5.26 4.67 16.09
C ASN A 7 5.07 6.12 16.54
N GLU A 8 5.72 7.07 15.88
CA GLU A 8 5.65 8.51 16.19
C GLU A 8 4.57 9.22 15.40
N LEU A 9 3.94 8.53 14.44
CA LEU A 9 3.00 9.12 13.51
C LEU A 9 1.56 8.83 13.92
N PRO A 10 0.63 9.77 13.66
CA PRO A 10 -0.77 9.56 13.94
C PRO A 10 -1.36 8.52 13.00
N LYS A 11 -2.36 7.80 13.51
CA LYS A 11 -3.19 6.94 12.67
C LYS A 11 -4.16 7.80 11.88
N GLU A 12 -4.26 7.51 10.59
CA GLU A 12 -5.23 8.13 9.70
C GLU A 12 -6.15 7.04 9.15
N ASP A 13 -7.25 7.42 8.57
CA ASP A 13 -8.22 6.48 8.03
C ASP A 13 -8.72 6.97 6.69
N TRP A 14 -8.74 6.04 5.72
CA TRP A 14 -9.31 6.28 4.41
C TRP A 14 -10.38 5.24 4.14
N GLU A 15 -11.62 5.65 4.29
CA GLU A 15 -12.79 4.80 4.04
C GLU A 15 -12.73 3.44 4.76
N GLY A 16 -12.31 3.44 6.04
CA GLY A 16 -12.17 2.24 6.84
C GLY A 16 -10.80 1.55 6.75
N PHE A 17 -9.88 2.08 5.95
CA PHE A 17 -8.52 1.55 5.83
C PHE A 17 -7.55 2.39 6.67
N PRO A 18 -7.04 1.85 7.79
CA PRO A 18 -6.06 2.58 8.61
C PRO A 18 -4.72 2.72 7.91
N PHE A 19 -4.12 3.91 8.03
CA PHE A 19 -2.80 4.13 7.47
C PHE A 19 -2.04 5.18 8.27
N LYS A 20 -0.73 5.26 8.00
CA LYS A 20 0.15 6.30 8.52
C LYS A 20 0.95 6.87 7.36
N THR A 21 1.11 8.19 7.33
CA THR A 21 1.87 8.87 6.29
C THR A 21 3.32 9.01 6.74
N LEU A 22 4.24 8.31 6.05
CA LEU A 22 5.67 8.39 6.35
C LEU A 22 6.36 9.49 5.55
N LEU A 23 5.94 9.67 4.30
CA LEU A 23 6.44 10.75 3.44
C LEU A 23 5.25 11.31 2.66
N ASP A 24 4.93 12.56 2.94
CA ASP A 24 3.88 13.27 2.23
C ASP A 24 4.40 13.74 0.87
N PRO A 25 3.62 13.62 -0.21
CA PRO A 25 4.03 14.13 -1.53
C PRO A 25 4.38 15.61 -1.54
N ASP A 26 3.83 16.43 -0.65
CA ASP A 26 4.20 17.84 -0.53
C ASP A 26 5.65 18.01 -0.10
N VAL A 27 6.22 17.02 0.58
CA VAL A 27 7.63 17.01 0.99
C VAL A 27 8.48 16.19 0.02
N GLY A 28 7.97 15.03 -0.39
CA GLY A 28 8.67 14.08 -1.23
C GLY A 28 8.62 14.38 -2.73
N GLY A 29 7.90 15.42 -3.13
CA GLY A 29 7.69 15.76 -4.54
C GLY A 29 6.78 14.75 -5.21
N GLN A 30 7.35 13.88 -6.04
CA GLN A 30 6.59 12.85 -6.76
C GLN A 30 6.35 11.59 -5.93
N LEU A 31 6.95 11.49 -4.75
CA LEU A 31 6.90 10.30 -3.91
C LEU A 31 5.99 10.50 -2.70
N GLY A 32 5.12 9.54 -2.47
CA GLY A 32 4.40 9.39 -1.22
C GLY A 32 4.71 8.03 -0.63
N VAL A 33 4.86 7.92 0.69
CA VAL A 33 5.13 6.66 1.36
C VAL A 33 4.20 6.54 2.57
N TYR A 34 3.51 5.40 2.63
CA TYR A 34 2.49 5.14 3.65
C TYR A 34 2.67 3.76 4.23
N LEU A 35 2.27 3.60 5.49
CA LEU A 35 2.13 2.27 6.09
C LEU A 35 0.63 1.97 6.14
N LEU A 36 0.20 0.95 5.41
CA LEU A 36 -1.20 0.56 5.30
C LEU A 36 -1.47 -0.72 6.07
N THR A 37 -2.63 -0.78 6.72
CA THR A 37 -3.17 -2.02 7.28
C THR A 37 -4.40 -2.41 6.48
N ILE A 38 -4.32 -3.53 5.78
CA ILE A 38 -5.38 -4.00 4.89
C ILE A 38 -6.11 -5.15 5.55
N LYS A 39 -7.39 -4.95 5.81
CA LYS A 39 -8.24 -5.93 6.52
C LYS A 39 -9.21 -6.66 5.61
N GLU A 40 -9.51 -6.08 4.46
CA GLU A 40 -10.43 -6.65 3.49
C GLU A 40 -10.08 -6.20 2.09
N SER A 41 -10.54 -6.95 1.10
CA SER A 41 -10.35 -6.62 -0.30
C SER A 41 -11.13 -5.34 -0.67
N ASN A 42 -10.48 -4.46 -1.41
CA ASN A 42 -11.08 -3.24 -1.95
C ASN A 42 -10.53 -2.98 -3.34
N PRO A 43 -11.12 -3.57 -4.39
CA PRO A 43 -10.64 -3.36 -5.76
C PRO A 43 -10.69 -1.88 -6.14
N HIS A 44 -9.58 -1.36 -6.63
CA HIS A 44 -9.47 0.02 -7.09
C HIS A 44 -8.31 0.17 -8.06
N LEU A 45 -8.23 1.34 -8.69
CA LEU A 45 -7.13 1.67 -9.59
C LEU A 45 -6.74 3.13 -9.42
N HIS A 46 -5.48 3.43 -9.72
CA HIS A 46 -4.97 4.79 -9.82
C HIS A 46 -4.54 5.04 -11.26
N GLU A 47 -4.99 6.14 -11.83
CA GLU A 47 -4.66 6.48 -13.22
C GLU A 47 -3.41 7.34 -13.35
N ASP A 48 -3.04 8.04 -12.28
CA ASP A 48 -2.02 9.08 -12.29
C ASP A 48 -0.76 8.73 -11.50
N LEU A 49 -0.68 7.52 -10.94
CA LEU A 49 0.49 7.11 -10.18
C LEU A 49 0.77 5.61 -10.31
N ASP A 50 2.03 5.26 -10.18
CA ASP A 50 2.45 3.88 -9.96
C ASP A 50 2.57 3.64 -8.46
N GLN A 51 2.35 2.40 -8.05
CA GLN A 51 2.36 2.02 -6.65
C GLN A 51 3.22 0.78 -6.44
N ILE A 52 3.92 0.74 -5.31
CA ILE A 52 4.67 -0.44 -4.89
C ILE A 52 4.20 -0.80 -3.49
N TYR A 53 3.86 -2.06 -3.28
CA TYR A 53 3.66 -2.62 -1.95
C TYR A 53 4.88 -3.43 -1.55
N ILE A 54 5.37 -3.20 -0.32
CA ILE A 54 6.33 -4.08 0.32
C ILE A 54 5.65 -4.65 1.56
N VAL A 55 5.49 -5.96 1.61
CA VAL A 55 4.77 -6.61 2.71
C VAL A 55 5.65 -6.66 3.94
N VAL A 56 5.14 -6.12 5.04
CA VAL A 56 5.81 -6.13 6.35
C VAL A 56 5.38 -7.34 7.16
N SER A 57 4.06 -7.57 7.23
CA SER A 57 3.50 -8.68 8.02
C SER A 57 2.16 -9.12 7.44
N GLY A 58 1.78 -10.35 7.80
CA GLY A 58 0.55 -10.95 7.31
C GLY A 58 0.72 -11.61 5.94
N HIS A 59 -0.31 -12.33 5.54
CA HIS A 59 -0.36 -13.06 4.27
C HIS A 59 -1.66 -12.71 3.55
N GLY A 60 -1.62 -12.67 2.24
CA GLY A 60 -2.80 -12.34 1.47
C GLY A 60 -2.71 -12.81 0.04
N GLN A 61 -3.79 -12.57 -0.69
CA GLN A 61 -3.87 -12.81 -2.11
C GLN A 61 -3.96 -11.48 -2.84
N MET A 62 -2.95 -11.20 -3.65
CA MET A 62 -2.90 -10.01 -4.48
C MET A 62 -3.50 -10.29 -5.84
N GLU A 63 -4.37 -9.39 -6.30
CA GLU A 63 -4.95 -9.47 -7.64
C GLU A 63 -4.65 -8.18 -8.38
N ILE A 64 -4.09 -8.30 -9.58
CA ILE A 64 -3.84 -7.18 -10.48
C ILE A 64 -4.35 -7.59 -11.86
N ASP A 65 -5.30 -6.83 -12.38
CA ASP A 65 -5.83 -7.00 -13.73
C ASP A 65 -6.26 -8.46 -14.00
N GLY A 66 -6.90 -9.09 -13.00
CA GLY A 66 -7.38 -10.47 -13.08
C GLY A 66 -6.35 -11.55 -12.74
N GLN A 67 -5.09 -11.21 -12.59
CA GLN A 67 -4.04 -12.16 -12.21
C GLN A 67 -3.91 -12.20 -10.68
N ARG A 68 -3.91 -13.39 -10.11
CA ARG A 68 -3.85 -13.60 -8.66
C ARG A 68 -2.57 -14.28 -8.25
N LYS A 69 -1.97 -13.81 -7.15
CA LYS A 69 -0.80 -14.45 -6.52
C LYS A 69 -0.87 -14.29 -5.01
N GLU A 70 -0.39 -15.30 -4.30
CA GLU A 70 -0.23 -15.21 -2.86
C GLU A 70 1.03 -14.42 -2.52
N ILE A 71 0.94 -13.58 -1.48
CA ILE A 71 2.05 -12.77 -1.00
C ILE A 71 2.16 -12.88 0.51
N GLY A 72 3.36 -12.66 1.02
CA GLY A 72 3.67 -12.66 2.45
C GLY A 72 4.84 -11.74 2.75
N PRO A 73 5.33 -11.74 4.00
CA PRO A 73 6.37 -10.81 4.42
C PRO A 73 7.61 -10.83 3.52
N GLY A 74 8.10 -9.66 3.16
CA GLY A 74 9.25 -9.47 2.29
C GLY A 74 8.92 -9.40 0.80
N CYS A 75 7.69 -9.73 0.39
CA CYS A 75 7.29 -9.62 -1.02
C CYS A 75 7.18 -8.16 -1.44
N LEU A 76 7.59 -7.89 -2.68
CA LEU A 76 7.37 -6.62 -3.34
C LEU A 76 6.39 -6.80 -4.50
N VAL A 77 5.39 -5.93 -4.59
CA VAL A 77 4.42 -5.93 -5.67
C VAL A 77 4.46 -4.58 -6.35
N HIS A 78 4.73 -4.56 -7.65
CA HIS A 78 4.60 -3.34 -8.46
C HIS A 78 3.21 -3.30 -9.09
N ILE A 79 2.51 -2.20 -8.86
CA ILE A 79 1.16 -1.96 -9.37
C ILE A 79 1.23 -0.78 -10.34
N PRO A 80 1.26 -1.03 -11.65
CA PRO A 80 1.28 0.05 -12.63
C PRO A 80 -0.02 0.87 -12.58
N HIS A 81 0.06 2.13 -12.95
CA HIS A 81 -1.12 2.98 -13.10
C HIS A 81 -2.11 2.37 -14.10
N GLY A 82 -3.38 2.63 -13.90
CA GLY A 82 -4.44 2.15 -14.78
C GLY A 82 -4.81 0.68 -14.59
N LYS A 83 -4.19 -0.03 -13.64
CA LYS A 83 -4.50 -1.44 -13.37
C LYS A 83 -5.35 -1.56 -12.12
N THR A 84 -6.48 -2.25 -12.26
CA THR A 84 -7.33 -2.58 -11.11
C THR A 84 -6.59 -3.58 -10.24
N HIS A 85 -6.52 -3.29 -8.95
CA HIS A 85 -5.82 -4.15 -7.99
C HIS A 85 -6.60 -4.27 -6.69
N SER A 86 -6.36 -5.35 -5.99
CA SER A 86 -6.89 -5.58 -4.65
C SER A 86 -5.97 -6.53 -3.89
N LEU A 87 -6.02 -6.43 -2.58
CA LEU A 87 -5.29 -7.33 -1.69
C LEU A 87 -6.26 -7.83 -0.64
N ALA A 88 -6.47 -9.14 -0.61
CA ALA A 88 -7.35 -9.79 0.36
C ALA A 88 -6.50 -10.55 1.37
N PRO A 89 -6.60 -10.24 2.67
CA PRO A 89 -5.91 -11.04 3.68
C PRO A 89 -6.37 -12.50 3.64
N THR A 90 -5.43 -13.42 3.89
CA THR A 90 -5.74 -14.83 4.04
C THR A 90 -6.10 -15.10 5.50
N GLY A 91 -7.24 -15.75 5.72
CA GLY A 91 -7.72 -16.03 7.07
C GLY A 91 -8.38 -14.81 7.71
N THR A 92 -8.24 -14.69 9.04
CA THR A 92 -8.92 -13.68 9.85
C THR A 92 -8.06 -12.46 10.19
N GLY A 93 -6.84 -12.42 9.68
CA GLY A 93 -5.90 -11.37 10.01
C GLY A 93 -5.96 -10.16 9.08
N SER A 94 -4.88 -9.41 9.09
CA SER A 94 -4.66 -8.27 8.22
C SER A 94 -3.29 -8.40 7.55
N VAL A 95 -3.08 -7.62 6.48
CA VAL A 95 -1.77 -7.49 5.84
C VAL A 95 -1.30 -6.06 6.03
N THR A 96 -0.08 -5.92 6.55
CA THR A 96 0.57 -4.61 6.69
C THR A 96 1.61 -4.45 5.60
N VAL A 97 1.50 -3.37 4.85
CA VAL A 97 2.40 -3.09 3.74
C VAL A 97 2.92 -1.65 3.83
N TYR A 98 4.15 -1.43 3.36
CA TYR A 98 4.55 -0.10 2.93
C TYR A 98 4.02 0.12 1.53
N SER A 99 3.28 1.21 1.33
CA SER A 99 2.82 1.66 0.02
C SER A 99 3.67 2.84 -0.42
N ILE A 100 4.35 2.67 -1.53
CA ILE A 100 5.16 3.72 -2.15
C ILE A 100 4.44 4.14 -3.42
N GLU A 101 4.10 5.42 -3.51
CA GLU A 101 3.40 5.99 -4.65
C GLU A 101 4.32 6.94 -5.39
N TYR A 102 4.37 6.79 -6.70
CA TYR A 102 5.17 7.65 -7.57
C TYR A 102 4.28 8.30 -8.61
N ARG A 103 4.25 9.63 -8.62
CA ARG A 103 3.55 10.41 -9.64
C ARG A 103 4.55 10.93 -10.66
N SER A 104 4.26 10.73 -11.95
CA SER A 104 5.07 11.31 -13.01
C SER A 104 4.98 12.83 -12.98
N PRO A 105 6.08 13.53 -13.31
CA PRO A 105 6.10 14.99 -13.35
C PRO A 105 5.18 15.55 -14.43
#